data_488e1b607fa1a42f57e4d1db804290b3
#
_entry.id   488e1b607fa1a42f57e4d1db804290b3
#
_cell.length_a   1.000
_cell.length_b   1.000
_cell.length_c   1.000
_cell.angle_alpha   90.00
_cell.angle_beta   90.00
_cell.angle_gamma   90.00
#
_symmetry.space_group_name_H-M   'P 1'
#
loop_
_entity.id
_entity.type
_entity.pdbx_description
1 polymer ?
#
loop_
_entity_poly.entity_id
_entity_poly.type
_entity_poly.pdbx_seq_one_letter_code
_entity_poly.pdbx_strand_id
1 'polypeptide(L)'
;MPRPARAAEGLTRAQIRAAYLAACRAELQALKPGNVHVFAEGHGMSVADFEASALASAGALTDPALKVGERILRAVRRSRRATGCNTNLGIVLLCAPLAAAAEGGGSADLRLRLRRVLAKLGRQDAAAVFSAIALANPGGLGESRRHDVRRPPRVTLLTAMAEARRRDRIAGQYASAYRDVFRIGLPRLGAALSRWGEGGVAVSATFLAFLSAFPDSHVRRKFGLGAARTLCRRAEGLGRRLMHEGLSAALQADLLKIDAELKAAGINPGTSADLTVATLFAAALQDALAAPQPVT
;
A
#
# COMPACT_ATOMS: atom_id res chain seq x y z
N MET A 1 -31.28 12.18 -27.47
CA MET A 1 -31.05 11.97 -26.03
C MET A 1 -29.86 11.05 -25.86
N PRO A 2 -28.77 11.46 -25.18
CA PRO A 2 -27.65 10.53 -24.89
C PRO A 2 -28.19 9.39 -24.02
N ARG A 3 -27.87 8.13 -24.38
CA ARG A 3 -28.16 6.96 -23.56
C ARG A 3 -27.56 7.17 -22.16
N PRO A 4 -28.28 6.85 -21.06
CA PRO A 4 -27.68 6.92 -19.73
C PRO A 4 -26.45 5.99 -19.73
N ALA A 5 -25.32 6.53 -19.25
CA ALA A 5 -24.10 5.75 -19.10
C ALA A 5 -24.44 4.47 -18.30
N ARG A 6 -24.22 3.30 -18.91
CA ARG A 6 -24.42 2.01 -18.25
C ARG A 6 -23.61 2.03 -16.95
N ALA A 7 -24.26 1.69 -15.85
CA ALA A 7 -23.55 1.58 -14.58
C ALA A 7 -22.41 0.55 -14.77
N ALA A 8 -21.17 0.96 -14.43
CA ALA A 8 -20.04 0.06 -14.57
C ALA A 8 -20.21 -1.12 -13.60
N GLU A 9 -20.12 -2.32 -14.12
CA GLU A 9 -20.15 -3.54 -13.32
C GLU A 9 -18.94 -3.61 -12.39
N GLY A 10 -19.02 -4.39 -11.31
CA GLY A 10 -17.90 -4.66 -10.44
C GLY A 10 -16.94 -5.67 -11.07
N LEU A 11 -15.69 -5.65 -10.63
CA LEU A 11 -14.70 -6.63 -11.05
C LEU A 11 -14.95 -7.98 -10.36
N THR A 12 -14.64 -9.07 -11.08
CA THR A 12 -14.66 -10.41 -10.51
C THR A 12 -13.55 -10.60 -9.48
N ARG A 13 -13.74 -11.54 -8.55
CA ARG A 13 -12.72 -11.94 -7.59
C ARG A 13 -11.40 -12.33 -8.26
N ALA A 14 -11.45 -13.00 -9.40
CA ALA A 14 -10.26 -13.44 -10.15
C ALA A 14 -9.46 -12.24 -10.68
N GLN A 15 -10.14 -11.25 -11.27
CA GLN A 15 -9.50 -10.01 -11.75
C GLN A 15 -8.85 -9.22 -10.60
N ILE A 16 -9.57 -9.04 -9.49
CA ILE A 16 -9.05 -8.33 -8.31
C ILE A 16 -7.84 -9.05 -7.72
N ARG A 17 -7.91 -10.40 -7.63
CA ARG A 17 -6.80 -11.22 -7.13
C ARG A 17 -5.57 -11.12 -8.04
N ALA A 18 -5.75 -11.19 -9.34
CA ALA A 18 -4.67 -11.06 -10.30
C ALA A 18 -4.00 -9.68 -10.20
N ALA A 19 -4.79 -8.60 -10.14
CA ALA A 19 -4.29 -7.23 -9.97
C ALA A 19 -3.49 -7.05 -8.66
N TYR A 20 -3.96 -7.63 -7.54
CA TYR A 20 -3.27 -7.58 -6.26
C TYR A 20 -1.89 -8.27 -6.32
N LEU A 21 -1.85 -9.49 -6.85
CA LEU A 21 -0.60 -10.25 -6.96
C LEU A 21 0.39 -9.59 -7.93
N ALA A 22 -0.10 -9.03 -9.04
CA ALA A 22 0.72 -8.28 -9.98
C ALA A 22 1.32 -7.02 -9.34
N ALA A 23 0.53 -6.26 -8.56
CA ALA A 23 1.01 -5.08 -7.84
C ALA A 23 2.10 -5.42 -6.82
N CYS A 24 1.92 -6.48 -6.02
CA CYS A 24 2.93 -6.94 -5.06
C CYS A 24 4.22 -7.36 -5.77
N ARG A 25 4.11 -8.11 -6.87
CA ARG A 25 5.29 -8.55 -7.63
C ARG A 25 6.01 -7.37 -8.30
N ALA A 26 5.28 -6.46 -8.93
CA ALA A 26 5.88 -5.29 -9.58
C ALA A 26 6.64 -4.41 -8.57
N GLU A 27 6.13 -4.27 -7.35
CA GLU A 27 6.79 -3.52 -6.28
C GLU A 27 8.10 -4.18 -5.87
N LEU A 28 8.17 -5.51 -5.74
CA LEU A 28 9.39 -6.25 -5.41
C LEU A 28 10.46 -6.16 -6.51
N GLN A 29 10.08 -6.04 -7.77
CA GLN A 29 10.98 -5.92 -8.91
C GLN A 29 11.63 -4.52 -9.02
N ALA A 30 11.17 -3.53 -8.28
CA ALA A 30 11.65 -2.16 -8.35
C ALA A 30 12.71 -1.86 -7.28
N LEU A 31 13.70 -1.04 -7.63
CA LEU A 31 14.71 -0.57 -6.69
C LEU A 31 14.11 0.49 -5.76
N LYS A 32 14.07 0.16 -4.47
CA LYS A 32 13.46 0.97 -3.40
C LYS A 32 14.43 1.09 -2.23
N PRO A 33 15.25 2.14 -2.17
CA PRO A 33 16.29 2.26 -1.15
C PRO A 33 15.78 2.06 0.28
N GLY A 34 16.38 1.13 1.02
CA GLY A 34 16.05 0.77 2.40
C GLY A 34 14.89 -0.23 2.53
N ASN A 35 14.23 -0.63 1.45
CA ASN A 35 13.19 -1.65 1.48
C ASN A 35 13.64 -2.93 0.77
N VAL A 36 12.90 -4.05 0.91
CA VAL A 36 13.21 -5.33 0.24
C VAL A 36 12.88 -5.24 -1.24
N HIS A 37 13.78 -5.70 -2.09
CA HIS A 37 13.62 -5.80 -3.53
C HIS A 37 14.59 -6.83 -4.13
N VAL A 38 14.38 -7.21 -5.39
CA VAL A 38 15.17 -8.27 -6.08
C VAL A 38 16.68 -7.97 -6.18
N PHE A 39 17.09 -6.71 -6.08
CA PHE A 39 18.51 -6.32 -6.13
C PHE A 39 19.21 -6.49 -4.78
N ALA A 40 18.48 -6.50 -3.66
CA ALA A 40 19.02 -6.71 -2.31
C ALA A 40 17.91 -7.01 -1.30
N GLU A 41 18.10 -8.04 -0.51
CA GLU A 41 17.30 -8.38 0.67
C GLU A 41 17.63 -7.46 1.85
N GLY A 42 16.84 -7.52 2.92
CA GLY A 42 17.13 -6.71 4.11
C GLY A 42 16.15 -6.95 5.27
N HIS A 43 16.54 -6.46 6.43
CA HIS A 43 15.72 -6.49 7.65
C HIS A 43 15.34 -7.91 8.11
N GLY A 44 16.12 -8.92 7.74
CA GLY A 44 15.83 -10.33 8.04
C GLY A 44 14.67 -10.89 7.23
N MET A 45 14.35 -10.30 6.09
CA MET A 45 13.29 -10.72 5.18
C MET A 45 13.83 -10.85 3.76
N SER A 46 13.36 -11.85 3.03
CA SER A 46 13.70 -12.11 1.63
C SER A 46 12.56 -11.71 0.68
N VAL A 47 12.86 -11.63 -0.61
CA VAL A 47 11.84 -11.48 -1.66
C VAL A 47 10.83 -12.63 -1.61
N ALA A 48 11.31 -13.87 -1.35
CA ALA A 48 10.45 -15.05 -1.24
C ALA A 48 9.42 -14.92 -0.08
N ASP A 49 9.79 -14.30 1.06
CA ASP A 49 8.85 -14.05 2.16
C ASP A 49 7.71 -13.12 1.73
N PHE A 50 8.01 -12.08 0.96
CA PHE A 50 6.98 -11.16 0.45
C PHE A 50 6.10 -11.82 -0.60
N GLU A 51 6.65 -12.63 -1.50
CA GLU A 51 5.88 -13.41 -2.47
C GLU A 51 4.96 -14.44 -1.79
N ALA A 52 5.49 -15.19 -0.82
CA ALA A 52 4.70 -16.12 -0.03
C ALA A 52 3.57 -15.41 0.73
N SER A 53 3.85 -14.23 1.31
CA SER A 53 2.85 -13.41 1.98
C SER A 53 1.76 -12.91 1.04
N ALA A 54 2.13 -12.44 -0.15
CA ALA A 54 1.18 -11.98 -1.16
C ALA A 54 0.24 -13.13 -1.60
N LEU A 55 0.80 -14.29 -1.90
CA LEU A 55 0.03 -15.49 -2.27
C LEU A 55 -0.90 -15.95 -1.14
N ALA A 56 -0.40 -16.01 0.10
CA ALA A 56 -1.16 -16.46 1.25
C ALA A 56 -2.33 -15.50 1.59
N SER A 57 -2.12 -14.19 1.47
CA SER A 57 -3.12 -13.17 1.80
C SER A 57 -4.19 -13.01 0.72
N ALA A 58 -3.84 -13.21 -0.55
CA ALA A 58 -4.69 -12.88 -1.70
C ALA A 58 -6.11 -13.48 -1.63
N GLY A 59 -6.23 -14.75 -1.24
CA GLY A 59 -7.51 -15.42 -1.18
C GLY A 59 -8.48 -14.84 -0.15
N ALA A 60 -7.98 -14.38 1.01
CA ALA A 60 -8.81 -13.74 2.02
C ALA A 60 -9.09 -12.27 1.70
N LEU A 61 -8.08 -11.56 1.18
CA LEU A 61 -8.19 -10.15 0.80
C LEU A 61 -9.27 -9.92 -0.26
N THR A 62 -9.44 -10.85 -1.18
CA THR A 62 -10.38 -10.76 -2.31
C THR A 62 -11.65 -11.63 -2.14
N ASP A 63 -11.98 -12.03 -0.92
CA ASP A 63 -13.17 -12.83 -0.67
C ASP A 63 -14.41 -11.94 -0.49
N PRO A 64 -15.36 -11.92 -1.45
CA PRO A 64 -16.53 -11.04 -1.37
C PRO A 64 -17.50 -11.41 -0.25
N ALA A 65 -17.44 -12.63 0.28
CA ALA A 65 -18.27 -13.06 1.40
C ALA A 65 -17.83 -12.46 2.75
N LEU A 66 -16.61 -11.89 2.82
CA LEU A 66 -16.03 -11.34 4.05
C LEU A 66 -16.19 -9.82 4.10
N LYS A 67 -16.48 -9.28 5.30
CA LYS A 67 -16.37 -7.85 5.59
C LYS A 67 -14.91 -7.42 5.51
N VAL A 68 -14.64 -6.14 5.23
CA VAL A 68 -13.28 -5.62 5.03
C VAL A 68 -12.36 -5.92 6.22
N GLY A 69 -12.83 -5.70 7.45
CA GLY A 69 -12.04 -6.00 8.65
C GLY A 69 -11.66 -7.48 8.74
N GLU A 70 -12.57 -8.37 8.37
CA GLU A 70 -12.31 -9.82 8.40
C GLU A 70 -11.36 -10.26 7.28
N ARG A 71 -11.46 -9.66 6.07
CA ARG A 71 -10.46 -9.84 5.00
C ARG A 71 -9.07 -9.52 5.51
N ILE A 72 -8.91 -8.38 6.17
CA ILE A 72 -7.64 -7.94 6.74
C ILE A 72 -7.13 -8.94 7.78
N LEU A 73 -7.95 -9.31 8.76
CA LEU A 73 -7.54 -10.23 9.81
C LEU A 73 -7.14 -11.61 9.27
N ARG A 74 -7.94 -12.17 8.37
CA ARG A 74 -7.64 -13.47 7.77
C ARG A 74 -6.41 -13.42 6.86
N ALA A 75 -6.24 -12.33 6.09
CA ALA A 75 -5.07 -12.13 5.24
C ALA A 75 -3.79 -12.06 6.07
N VAL A 76 -3.76 -11.24 7.13
CA VAL A 76 -2.60 -11.11 8.04
C VAL A 76 -2.29 -12.44 8.74
N ARG A 77 -3.32 -13.18 9.21
CA ARG A 77 -3.12 -14.53 9.81
C ARG A 77 -2.46 -15.50 8.84
N ARG A 78 -2.89 -15.51 7.58
CA ARG A 78 -2.34 -16.39 6.53
C ARG A 78 -0.91 -16.02 6.18
N SER A 79 -0.62 -14.72 5.98
CA SER A 79 0.74 -14.24 5.74
C SER A 79 1.68 -14.64 6.87
N ARG A 80 1.29 -14.36 8.12
CA ARG A 80 2.11 -14.69 9.29
C ARG A 80 2.37 -16.20 9.44
N ARG A 81 1.39 -17.04 9.09
CA ARG A 81 1.58 -18.51 9.07
C ARG A 81 2.55 -18.95 7.99
N ALA A 82 2.56 -18.26 6.85
CA ALA A 82 3.42 -18.61 5.73
C ALA A 82 4.88 -18.18 5.95
N THR A 83 5.14 -17.07 6.65
CA THR A 83 6.49 -16.47 6.74
C THR A 83 7.02 -16.34 8.16
N GLY A 84 6.18 -16.54 9.19
CA GLY A 84 6.59 -16.36 10.58
C GLY A 84 6.75 -14.90 11.05
N CYS A 85 6.77 -13.93 10.14
CA CYS A 85 7.01 -12.53 10.43
C CYS A 85 5.94 -11.58 9.83
N ASN A 86 6.06 -10.29 10.10
CA ASN A 86 5.18 -9.26 9.51
C ASN A 86 5.81 -8.67 8.27
N THR A 87 5.40 -9.14 7.11
CA THR A 87 5.88 -8.67 5.80
C THR A 87 4.92 -7.67 5.14
N ASN A 88 3.59 -7.79 5.34
CA ASN A 88 2.62 -7.12 4.49
C ASN A 88 1.41 -6.51 5.21
N LEU A 89 1.47 -6.23 6.52
CA LEU A 89 0.34 -5.63 7.25
C LEU A 89 -0.18 -4.36 6.57
N GLY A 90 0.71 -3.44 6.21
CA GLY A 90 0.33 -2.17 5.60
C GLY A 90 -0.28 -2.34 4.21
N ILE A 91 0.28 -3.24 3.41
CA ILE A 91 -0.27 -3.64 2.11
C ILE A 91 -1.70 -4.17 2.27
N VAL A 92 -1.91 -5.11 3.19
CA VAL A 92 -3.24 -5.71 3.43
C VAL A 92 -4.24 -4.67 3.92
N LEU A 93 -3.83 -3.79 4.85
CA LEU A 93 -4.67 -2.70 5.34
C LEU A 93 -5.11 -1.77 4.20
N LEU A 94 -4.22 -1.45 3.26
CA LEU A 94 -4.52 -0.56 2.15
C LEU A 94 -5.30 -1.26 1.02
N CYS A 95 -4.95 -2.50 0.69
CA CYS A 95 -5.52 -3.18 -0.46
C CYS A 95 -6.90 -3.80 -0.20
N ALA A 96 -7.25 -4.21 1.04
CA ALA A 96 -8.54 -4.81 1.31
C ALA A 96 -9.75 -3.86 1.08
N PRO A 97 -9.71 -2.57 1.48
CA PRO A 97 -10.74 -1.61 1.11
C PRO A 97 -10.82 -1.31 -0.39
N LEU A 98 -9.67 -1.29 -1.09
CA LEU A 98 -9.63 -1.12 -2.56
C LEU A 98 -10.25 -2.31 -3.28
N ALA A 99 -9.96 -3.54 -2.84
CA ALA A 99 -10.59 -4.76 -3.36
C ALA A 99 -12.12 -4.70 -3.21
N ALA A 100 -12.61 -4.39 -2.00
CA ALA A 100 -14.04 -4.25 -1.75
C ALA A 100 -14.69 -3.13 -2.58
N ALA A 101 -13.96 -2.05 -2.87
CA ALA A 101 -14.43 -0.97 -3.72
C ALA A 101 -14.55 -1.39 -5.20
N ALA A 102 -13.68 -2.28 -5.66
CA ALA A 102 -13.69 -2.76 -7.03
C ALA A 102 -14.81 -3.78 -7.31
N GLU A 103 -15.27 -4.51 -6.30
CA GLU A 103 -16.36 -5.51 -6.42
C GLU A 103 -17.74 -4.87 -6.65
N GLY A 104 -17.97 -3.68 -6.11
CA GLY A 104 -19.26 -3.01 -6.19
C GLY A 104 -19.54 -2.45 -7.58
N GLY A 105 -20.75 -2.60 -8.11
CA GLY A 105 -21.23 -1.90 -9.30
C GLY A 105 -21.47 -0.40 -9.09
N GLY A 106 -21.77 0.34 -10.15
CA GLY A 106 -22.15 1.75 -10.13
C GLY A 106 -21.14 2.68 -10.81
N SER A 107 -20.51 3.63 -10.10
CA SER A 107 -19.54 4.57 -10.67
C SER A 107 -18.26 3.86 -11.14
N ALA A 108 -17.71 4.26 -12.28
CA ALA A 108 -16.38 3.83 -12.72
C ALA A 108 -15.26 4.46 -11.85
N ASP A 109 -15.53 5.53 -11.10
CA ASP A 109 -14.57 6.16 -10.19
C ASP A 109 -14.32 5.28 -8.96
N LEU A 110 -13.17 4.60 -8.96
CA LEU A 110 -12.72 3.74 -7.87
C LEU A 110 -12.64 4.50 -6.53
N ARG A 111 -12.21 5.77 -6.54
CA ARG A 111 -12.11 6.57 -5.32
C ARG A 111 -13.48 6.86 -4.71
N LEU A 112 -14.48 7.11 -5.54
CA LEU A 112 -15.85 7.30 -5.07
C LEU A 112 -16.40 6.01 -4.47
N ARG A 113 -16.17 4.85 -5.11
CA ARG A 113 -16.52 3.54 -4.55
C ARG A 113 -15.81 3.30 -3.22
N LEU A 114 -14.50 3.58 -3.14
CA LEU A 114 -13.71 3.44 -1.92
C LEU A 114 -14.26 4.33 -0.78
N ARG A 115 -14.66 5.57 -1.04
CA ARG A 115 -15.30 6.43 -0.03
C ARG A 115 -16.54 5.79 0.56
N ARG A 116 -17.37 5.15 -0.26
CA ARG A 116 -18.57 4.43 0.18
C ARG A 116 -18.23 3.21 1.04
N VAL A 117 -17.19 2.46 0.67
CA VAL A 117 -16.67 1.33 1.48
C VAL A 117 -16.19 1.83 2.84
N LEU A 118 -15.31 2.84 2.86
CA LEU A 118 -14.73 3.37 4.10
C LEU A 118 -15.81 3.90 5.06
N ALA A 119 -16.85 4.56 4.55
CA ALA A 119 -17.95 5.08 5.35
C ALA A 119 -18.78 3.97 6.04
N LYS A 120 -18.76 2.75 5.51
CA LYS A 120 -19.48 1.58 6.07
C LYS A 120 -18.67 0.78 7.09
N LEU A 121 -17.38 1.10 7.29
CA LEU A 121 -16.51 0.35 8.21
C LEU A 121 -16.93 0.59 9.67
N GLY A 122 -17.57 -0.41 10.25
CA GLY A 122 -18.16 -0.35 11.59
C GLY A 122 -17.20 -0.77 12.70
N ARG A 123 -17.79 -1.00 13.91
CA ARG A 123 -17.05 -1.47 15.08
C ARG A 123 -16.52 -2.89 14.93
N GLN A 124 -17.24 -3.76 14.21
CA GLN A 124 -16.78 -5.12 13.92
C GLN A 124 -15.52 -5.10 13.07
N ASP A 125 -15.48 -4.22 12.03
CA ASP A 125 -14.27 -4.03 11.23
C ASP A 125 -13.12 -3.50 12.10
N ALA A 126 -13.39 -2.55 13.01
CA ALA A 126 -12.39 -2.07 13.95
C ALA A 126 -11.83 -3.19 14.84
N ALA A 127 -12.67 -4.08 15.37
CA ALA A 127 -12.23 -5.19 16.21
C ALA A 127 -11.33 -6.17 15.43
N ALA A 128 -11.70 -6.51 14.21
CA ALA A 128 -10.92 -7.39 13.36
C ALA A 128 -9.57 -6.75 12.97
N VAL A 129 -9.56 -5.47 12.61
CA VAL A 129 -8.33 -4.73 12.24
C VAL A 129 -7.41 -4.56 13.46
N PHE A 130 -7.95 -4.25 14.65
CA PHE A 130 -7.15 -4.17 15.88
C PHE A 130 -6.48 -5.52 16.17
N SER A 131 -7.23 -6.62 16.06
CA SER A 131 -6.68 -7.98 16.20
C SER A 131 -5.58 -8.26 15.15
N ALA A 132 -5.76 -7.81 13.92
CA ALA A 132 -4.76 -7.96 12.85
C ALA A 132 -3.46 -7.18 13.16
N ILE A 133 -3.58 -5.93 13.60
CA ILE A 133 -2.43 -5.08 13.96
C ILE A 133 -1.71 -5.67 15.19
N ALA A 134 -2.44 -6.09 16.22
CA ALA A 134 -1.86 -6.72 17.40
C ALA A 134 -1.12 -8.03 17.05
N LEU A 135 -1.71 -8.86 16.17
CA LEU A 135 -1.09 -10.09 15.68
C LEU A 135 0.18 -9.83 14.88
N ALA A 136 0.17 -8.86 13.99
CA ALA A 136 1.33 -8.49 13.17
C ALA A 136 2.44 -7.85 14.01
N ASN A 137 2.08 -7.24 15.14
CA ASN A 137 2.98 -6.57 16.07
C ASN A 137 4.06 -5.70 15.38
N PRO A 138 3.66 -4.68 14.60
CA PRO A 138 4.60 -3.88 13.83
C PRO A 138 5.58 -3.14 14.76
N GLY A 139 6.86 -3.12 14.35
CA GLY A 139 7.91 -2.49 15.14
C GLY A 139 7.61 -1.02 15.46
N GLY A 140 7.84 -0.62 16.72
CA GLY A 140 7.61 0.74 17.21
C GLY A 140 6.15 1.13 17.36
N LEU A 141 5.21 0.16 17.43
CA LEU A 141 3.78 0.45 17.59
C LEU A 141 3.48 1.31 18.83
N GLY A 142 4.19 1.06 19.94
CA GLY A 142 4.00 1.76 21.21
C GLY A 142 2.62 1.52 21.81
N GLU A 143 2.23 2.38 22.77
CA GLU A 143 0.91 2.40 23.36
C GLU A 143 0.14 3.66 22.95
N SER A 144 -1.17 3.55 22.85
CA SER A 144 -2.04 4.69 22.57
C SER A 144 -2.99 4.94 23.73
N ARG A 145 -3.06 6.20 24.21
CA ARG A 145 -4.02 6.59 25.24
C ARG A 145 -5.46 6.39 24.78
N ARG A 146 -5.75 6.55 23.50
CA ARG A 146 -7.08 6.41 22.90
C ARG A 146 -7.03 5.35 21.79
N HIS A 147 -7.99 4.45 21.79
CA HIS A 147 -8.16 3.41 20.76
C HIS A 147 -6.91 2.54 20.57
N ASP A 148 -6.27 2.11 21.68
CA ASP A 148 -5.16 1.15 21.61
C ASP A 148 -5.64 -0.17 21.00
N VAL A 149 -4.88 -0.68 20.04
CA VAL A 149 -5.25 -1.90 19.29
C VAL A 149 -5.26 -3.18 20.14
N ARG A 150 -4.67 -3.14 21.33
CA ARG A 150 -4.70 -4.26 22.30
C ARG A 150 -5.99 -4.29 23.12
N ARG A 151 -6.86 -3.27 22.97
CA ARG A 151 -8.14 -3.17 23.69
C ARG A 151 -9.31 -3.25 22.70
N PRO A 152 -10.45 -3.80 23.12
CA PRO A 152 -11.65 -3.81 22.29
C PRO A 152 -12.04 -2.38 21.83
N PRO A 153 -12.30 -2.16 20.54
CA PRO A 153 -12.68 -0.84 20.04
C PRO A 153 -14.08 -0.44 20.50
N ARG A 154 -14.23 0.81 20.89
CA ARG A 154 -15.53 1.43 21.23
C ARG A 154 -16.08 2.33 20.13
N VAL A 155 -15.34 2.48 19.04
CA VAL A 155 -15.65 3.36 17.91
C VAL A 155 -15.58 2.59 16.59
N THR A 156 -16.01 3.22 15.51
CA THR A 156 -15.86 2.67 14.14
C THR A 156 -14.38 2.65 13.73
N LEU A 157 -14.03 1.82 12.75
CA LEU A 157 -12.67 1.77 12.23
C LEU A 157 -12.23 3.14 11.69
N LEU A 158 -13.10 3.83 10.97
CA LEU A 158 -12.77 5.15 10.42
C LEU A 158 -12.46 6.18 11.51
N THR A 159 -13.20 6.18 12.62
CA THR A 159 -12.93 7.04 13.78
C THR A 159 -11.57 6.74 14.41
N ALA A 160 -11.25 5.46 14.61
CA ALA A 160 -9.96 5.05 15.16
C ALA A 160 -8.79 5.46 14.25
N MET A 161 -8.94 5.27 12.95
CA MET A 161 -7.94 5.68 11.95
C MET A 161 -7.79 7.21 11.88
N ALA A 162 -8.89 7.96 11.99
CA ALA A 162 -8.84 9.44 12.02
C ALA A 162 -8.05 9.96 13.23
N GLU A 163 -8.14 9.31 14.39
CA GLU A 163 -7.33 9.64 15.58
C GLU A 163 -5.83 9.39 15.31
N ALA A 164 -5.49 8.28 14.64
CA ALA A 164 -4.11 7.90 14.37
C ALA A 164 -3.45 8.66 13.20
N ARG A 165 -4.22 9.39 12.37
CA ARG A 165 -3.78 9.98 11.08
C ARG A 165 -2.54 10.88 11.14
N ARG A 166 -2.27 11.52 12.29
CA ARG A 166 -1.11 12.42 12.46
C ARG A 166 0.19 11.68 12.74
N ARG A 167 0.10 10.42 13.20
CA ARG A 167 1.26 9.60 13.58
C ARG A 167 1.49 8.41 12.63
N ASP A 168 0.45 8.00 11.89
CA ASP A 168 0.51 6.89 10.96
C ASP A 168 -0.14 7.26 9.63
N ARG A 169 0.62 7.11 8.53
CA ARG A 169 0.19 7.54 7.21
C ARG A 169 -0.82 6.58 6.58
N ILE A 170 -0.79 5.29 6.94
CA ILE A 170 -1.82 4.32 6.51
C ILE A 170 -3.16 4.72 7.13
N ALA A 171 -3.18 5.04 8.42
CA ALA A 171 -4.37 5.56 9.07
C ALA A 171 -4.83 6.89 8.44
N GLY A 172 -3.90 7.73 7.98
CA GLY A 172 -4.18 8.94 7.21
C GLY A 172 -4.88 8.67 5.88
N GLN A 173 -4.59 7.55 5.21
CA GLN A 173 -5.29 7.15 3.98
C GLN A 173 -6.77 6.89 4.25
N TYR A 174 -7.10 6.12 5.28
CA TYR A 174 -8.50 5.90 5.68
C TYR A 174 -9.23 7.21 5.94
N ALA A 175 -8.64 8.12 6.71
CA ALA A 175 -9.24 9.39 7.08
C ALA A 175 -9.43 10.37 5.90
N SER A 176 -8.71 10.17 4.79
CA SER A 176 -8.70 11.09 3.63
C SER A 176 -9.22 10.46 2.34
N ALA A 177 -9.81 9.27 2.42
CA ALA A 177 -10.17 8.45 1.26
C ALA A 177 -9.00 8.33 0.29
N TYR A 178 -7.87 7.85 0.81
CA TYR A 178 -6.64 7.52 0.08
C TYR A 178 -6.09 8.69 -0.75
N ARG A 179 -6.17 9.91 -0.16
CA ARG A 179 -5.73 11.13 -0.84
C ARG A 179 -4.35 10.99 -1.46
N ASP A 180 -3.39 10.37 -0.77
CA ASP A 180 -2.03 10.31 -1.26
C ASP A 180 -1.87 9.31 -2.39
N VAL A 181 -2.53 8.17 -2.34
CA VAL A 181 -2.60 7.20 -3.45
C VAL A 181 -3.12 7.89 -4.71
N PHE A 182 -4.26 8.62 -4.60
CA PHE A 182 -4.92 9.24 -5.76
C PHE A 182 -4.29 10.57 -6.22
N ARG A 183 -3.57 11.31 -5.34
CA ARG A 183 -3.04 12.65 -5.66
C ARG A 183 -1.52 12.72 -5.77
N ILE A 184 -0.81 11.71 -5.27
CA ILE A 184 0.65 11.61 -5.37
C ILE A 184 1.02 10.37 -6.19
N GLY A 185 0.56 9.18 -5.73
CA GLY A 185 0.94 7.91 -6.31
C GLY A 185 0.53 7.75 -7.77
N LEU A 186 -0.78 7.79 -8.06
CA LEU A 186 -1.29 7.60 -9.43
C LEU A 186 -0.76 8.65 -10.43
N PRO A 187 -0.72 9.97 -10.12
CA PRO A 187 -0.12 10.93 -11.04
C PRO A 187 1.37 10.68 -11.29
N ARG A 188 2.14 10.29 -10.26
CA ARG A 188 3.55 9.98 -10.42
C ARG A 188 3.76 8.72 -11.25
N LEU A 189 3.00 7.68 -10.97
CA LEU A 189 3.03 6.43 -11.74
C LEU A 189 2.72 6.70 -13.21
N GLY A 190 1.63 7.40 -13.49
CA GLY A 190 1.23 7.74 -14.86
C GLY A 190 2.29 8.56 -15.60
N ALA A 191 2.85 9.58 -14.97
CA ALA A 191 3.92 10.40 -15.56
C ALA A 191 5.19 9.58 -15.84
N ALA A 192 5.54 8.65 -14.95
CA ALA A 192 6.72 7.82 -15.14
C ALA A 192 6.50 6.74 -16.21
N LEU A 193 5.30 6.12 -16.25
CA LEU A 193 4.92 5.18 -17.33
C LEU A 193 4.92 5.85 -18.70
N SER A 194 4.36 7.06 -18.81
CA SER A 194 4.36 7.83 -20.07
C SER A 194 5.77 8.19 -20.56
N ARG A 195 6.71 8.39 -19.64
CA ARG A 195 8.07 8.82 -19.97
C ARG A 195 9.03 7.64 -20.20
N TRP A 196 8.91 6.57 -19.42
CA TRP A 196 9.88 5.49 -19.34
C TRP A 196 9.33 4.12 -19.71
N GLY A 197 8.03 4.04 -20.01
CA GLY A 197 7.35 2.78 -20.27
C GLY A 197 7.10 1.96 -18.99
N GLU A 198 6.63 0.74 -19.20
CA GLU A 198 6.43 -0.24 -18.13
C GLU A 198 7.76 -0.69 -17.54
N GLY A 199 7.77 -0.98 -16.24
CA GLY A 199 8.93 -1.54 -15.56
C GLY A 199 9.25 -0.89 -14.22
N GLY A 200 10.37 -1.30 -13.64
CA GLY A 200 10.80 -0.91 -12.29
C GLY A 200 11.02 0.59 -12.10
N VAL A 201 11.34 1.34 -13.17
CA VAL A 201 11.57 2.80 -13.10
C VAL A 201 10.32 3.54 -12.62
N ALA A 202 9.16 3.23 -13.18
CA ALA A 202 7.90 3.87 -12.81
C ALA A 202 7.50 3.54 -11.36
N VAL A 203 7.77 2.33 -10.91
CA VAL A 203 7.51 1.89 -9.52
C VAL A 203 8.49 2.57 -8.56
N SER A 204 9.79 2.62 -8.87
CA SER A 204 10.80 3.33 -8.07
C SER A 204 10.50 4.83 -7.97
N ALA A 205 10.04 5.45 -9.07
CA ALA A 205 9.61 6.85 -9.07
C ALA A 205 8.41 7.10 -8.16
N THR A 206 7.45 6.18 -8.15
CA THR A 206 6.27 6.23 -7.27
C THR A 206 6.67 6.08 -5.80
N PHE A 207 7.55 5.14 -5.48
CA PHE A 207 8.11 4.97 -4.14
C PHE A 207 8.84 6.23 -3.66
N LEU A 208 9.74 6.78 -4.47
CA LEU A 208 10.47 8.00 -4.14
C LEU A 208 9.55 9.22 -4.00
N ALA A 209 8.44 9.28 -4.75
CA ALA A 209 7.44 10.33 -4.60
C ALA A 209 6.76 10.29 -3.23
N PHE A 210 6.41 9.12 -2.72
CA PHE A 210 5.88 9.00 -1.36
C PHE A 210 6.94 9.31 -0.31
N LEU A 211 8.14 8.77 -0.46
CA LEU A 211 9.23 8.95 0.48
C LEU A 211 9.67 10.42 0.60
N SER A 212 9.53 11.21 -0.47
CA SER A 212 9.82 12.65 -0.50
C SER A 212 8.67 13.53 -0.04
N ALA A 213 7.41 13.08 -0.17
CA ALA A 213 6.25 13.91 0.13
C ALA A 213 5.97 14.08 1.62
N PHE A 214 6.41 13.14 2.45
CA PHE A 214 6.17 13.15 3.91
C PHE A 214 7.15 12.22 4.65
N PRO A 215 7.41 12.49 5.95
CA PRO A 215 8.19 11.59 6.79
C PRO A 215 7.54 10.20 6.87
N ASP A 216 8.24 9.16 6.43
CA ASP A 216 7.74 7.78 6.48
C ASP A 216 7.36 7.37 7.90
N SER A 217 6.15 6.82 8.08
CA SER A 217 5.61 6.49 9.41
C SER A 217 6.36 5.36 10.09
N HIS A 218 6.86 4.39 9.33
CA HIS A 218 7.64 3.28 9.88
C HIS A 218 8.99 3.79 10.39
N VAL A 219 9.69 4.59 9.59
CA VAL A 219 10.95 5.23 9.99
C VAL A 219 10.73 6.13 11.19
N ARG A 220 9.69 6.98 11.17
CA ARG A 220 9.36 7.87 12.27
C ARG A 220 9.12 7.12 13.59
N ARG A 221 8.41 5.99 13.56
CA ARG A 221 8.14 5.20 14.77
C ARG A 221 9.39 4.60 15.40
N LYS A 222 10.33 4.13 14.58
CA LYS A 222 11.54 3.44 15.05
C LYS A 222 12.71 4.38 15.34
N PHE A 223 12.87 5.43 14.55
CA PHE A 223 14.07 6.29 14.53
C PHE A 223 13.77 7.77 14.77
N GLY A 224 12.52 8.13 15.01
CA GLY A 224 12.09 9.49 15.29
C GLY A 224 11.87 10.35 14.03
N LEU A 225 11.31 11.54 14.26
CA LEU A 225 10.91 12.46 13.18
C LEU A 225 12.12 13.03 12.43
N GLY A 226 13.26 13.25 13.11
CA GLY A 226 14.49 13.77 12.51
C GLY A 226 15.02 12.86 11.40
N ALA A 227 15.19 11.57 11.69
CA ALA A 227 15.63 10.57 10.72
C ALA A 227 14.67 10.48 9.53
N ALA A 228 13.35 10.44 9.79
CA ALA A 228 12.34 10.37 8.74
C ALA A 228 12.35 11.63 7.84
N ARG A 229 12.57 12.83 8.37
CA ARG A 229 12.71 14.08 7.59
C ARG A 229 14.00 14.11 6.77
N THR A 230 15.11 13.61 7.31
CA THR A 230 16.37 13.54 6.56
C THR A 230 16.24 12.62 5.36
N LEU A 231 15.61 11.45 5.55
CA LEU A 231 15.33 10.52 4.46
C LEU A 231 14.39 11.15 3.40
N CYS A 232 13.38 11.88 3.83
CA CYS A 232 12.45 12.59 2.96
C CYS A 232 13.20 13.58 2.03
N ARG A 233 14.13 14.39 2.57
CA ARG A 233 14.96 15.34 1.77
C ARG A 233 15.90 14.61 0.80
N ARG A 234 16.52 13.50 1.22
CA ARG A 234 17.37 12.69 0.31
C ARG A 234 16.54 12.12 -0.86
N ALA A 235 15.36 11.62 -0.58
CA ALA A 235 14.47 11.05 -1.60
C ALA A 235 14.00 12.06 -2.64
N GLU A 236 13.86 13.34 -2.27
CA GLU A 236 13.44 14.39 -3.20
C GLU A 236 14.44 14.58 -4.35
N GLY A 237 15.74 14.66 -4.05
CA GLY A 237 16.79 14.78 -5.07
C GLY A 237 16.85 13.55 -5.98
N LEU A 238 16.78 12.36 -5.40
CA LEU A 238 16.77 11.10 -6.15
C LEU A 238 15.55 10.97 -7.06
N GLY A 239 14.38 11.34 -6.56
CA GLY A 239 13.14 11.30 -7.34
C GLY A 239 13.14 12.28 -8.52
N ARG A 240 13.71 13.48 -8.37
CA ARG A 240 13.92 14.42 -9.47
C ARG A 240 14.86 13.86 -10.53
N ARG A 241 16.00 13.32 -10.12
CA ARG A 241 16.96 12.68 -11.04
C ARG A 241 16.32 11.53 -11.79
N LEU A 242 15.64 10.61 -11.11
CA LEU A 242 14.99 9.46 -11.73
C LEU A 242 13.95 9.89 -12.78
N MET A 243 13.18 10.93 -12.51
CA MET A 243 12.20 11.45 -13.47
C MET A 243 12.86 12.17 -14.65
N HIS A 244 14.06 12.72 -14.49
CA HIS A 244 14.77 13.44 -15.55
C HIS A 244 15.57 12.51 -16.44
N GLU A 245 16.38 11.62 -15.88
CA GLU A 245 17.38 10.80 -16.58
C GLU A 245 17.03 9.30 -16.67
N GLY A 246 15.91 8.86 -16.09
CA GLY A 246 15.60 7.44 -15.95
C GLY A 246 16.53 6.74 -14.96
N LEU A 247 16.58 5.43 -15.00
CA LEU A 247 17.49 4.63 -14.18
C LEU A 247 18.85 4.46 -14.91
N SER A 248 19.59 5.56 -15.03
CA SER A 248 20.97 5.52 -15.54
C SER A 248 21.86 4.65 -14.64
N ALA A 249 22.95 4.09 -15.19
CA ALA A 249 23.89 3.28 -14.41
C ALA A 249 24.44 4.03 -13.18
N ALA A 250 24.72 5.33 -13.33
CA ALA A 250 25.17 6.17 -12.23
C ALA A 250 24.10 6.34 -11.14
N LEU A 251 22.85 6.63 -11.53
CA LEU A 251 21.75 6.76 -10.57
C LEU A 251 21.43 5.43 -9.90
N GLN A 252 21.49 4.32 -10.62
CA GLN A 252 21.31 2.98 -10.05
C GLN A 252 22.37 2.69 -8.97
N ALA A 253 23.63 3.01 -9.24
CA ALA A 253 24.71 2.85 -8.26
C ALA A 253 24.48 3.72 -7.02
N ASP A 254 24.05 4.99 -7.18
CA ASP A 254 23.71 5.87 -6.07
C ASP A 254 22.56 5.33 -5.23
N LEU A 255 21.49 4.82 -5.89
CA LEU A 255 20.34 4.24 -5.20
C LEU A 255 20.71 2.98 -4.43
N LEU A 256 21.53 2.09 -4.99
CA LEU A 256 22.02 0.88 -4.33
C LEU A 256 22.94 1.21 -3.15
N LYS A 257 23.79 2.24 -3.26
CA LYS A 257 24.60 2.72 -2.16
C LYS A 257 23.74 3.20 -0.99
N ILE A 258 22.73 4.03 -1.28
CA ILE A 258 21.79 4.51 -0.27
C ILE A 258 20.97 3.36 0.33
N ASP A 259 20.58 2.38 -0.49
CA ASP A 259 19.90 1.17 -0.04
C ASP A 259 20.74 0.42 1.00
N ALA A 260 22.02 0.17 0.71
CA ALA A 260 22.93 -0.48 1.63
C ALA A 260 23.12 0.30 2.93
N GLU A 261 23.29 1.64 2.87
CA GLU A 261 23.40 2.51 4.04
C GLU A 261 22.16 2.42 4.94
N LEU A 262 20.95 2.48 4.35
CA LEU A 262 19.70 2.41 5.08
C LEU A 262 19.48 1.05 5.71
N LYS A 263 19.76 -0.05 4.99
CA LYS A 263 19.63 -1.41 5.49
C LYS A 263 20.62 -1.69 6.63
N ALA A 264 21.88 -1.25 6.50
CA ALA A 264 22.86 -1.34 7.57
C ALA A 264 22.43 -0.59 8.84
N ALA A 265 21.76 0.55 8.69
CA ALA A 265 21.20 1.31 9.80
C ALA A 265 19.83 0.77 10.31
N GLY A 266 19.32 -0.31 9.74
CA GLY A 266 18.00 -0.86 10.07
C GLY A 266 16.81 0.02 9.66
N ILE A 267 17.03 1.02 8.80
CA ILE A 267 16.02 1.99 8.35
C ILE A 267 15.26 1.40 7.18
N ASN A 268 13.96 1.12 7.41
CA ASN A 268 13.05 0.57 6.41
C ASN A 268 11.89 1.56 6.15
N PRO A 269 11.81 2.20 4.99
CA PRO A 269 10.68 3.06 4.63
C PRO A 269 9.45 2.26 4.16
N GLY A 270 8.98 1.36 5.03
CA GLY A 270 7.92 0.39 4.74
C GLY A 270 6.58 1.04 4.40
N THR A 271 6.23 2.19 5.02
CA THR A 271 4.97 2.87 4.70
C THR A 271 4.95 3.38 3.25
N SER A 272 6.08 3.89 2.76
CA SER A 272 6.20 4.33 1.36
C SER A 272 6.10 3.14 0.38
N ALA A 273 6.64 1.99 0.74
CA ALA A 273 6.50 0.74 -0.02
C ALA A 273 5.04 0.24 -0.04
N ASP A 274 4.36 0.21 1.13
CA ASP A 274 2.95 -0.17 1.23
C ASP A 274 2.05 0.71 0.35
N LEU A 275 2.28 2.04 0.36
CA LEU A 275 1.56 3.00 -0.48
C LEU A 275 1.86 2.81 -1.97
N THR A 276 3.05 2.36 -2.32
CA THR A 276 3.41 2.03 -3.70
C THR A 276 2.61 0.84 -4.19
N VAL A 277 2.55 -0.27 -3.44
CA VAL A 277 1.70 -1.41 -3.77
C VAL A 277 0.24 -0.99 -3.92
N ALA A 278 -0.28 -0.20 -2.96
CA ALA A 278 -1.66 0.29 -3.02
C ALA A 278 -1.94 1.15 -4.26
N THR A 279 -0.94 1.92 -4.73
CA THR A 279 -1.04 2.72 -5.95
C THR A 279 -1.07 1.84 -7.20
N LEU A 280 -0.15 0.88 -7.31
CA LEU A 280 -0.13 -0.08 -8.42
C LEU A 280 -1.43 -0.87 -8.50
N PHE A 281 -1.92 -1.33 -7.37
CA PHE A 281 -3.19 -2.03 -7.27
C PHE A 281 -4.36 -1.14 -7.68
N ALA A 282 -4.42 0.11 -7.20
CA ALA A 282 -5.47 1.06 -7.57
C ALA A 282 -5.45 1.39 -9.07
N ALA A 283 -4.27 1.54 -9.69
CA ALA A 283 -4.12 1.73 -11.12
C ALA A 283 -4.70 0.54 -11.90
N ALA A 284 -4.26 -0.68 -11.58
CA ALA A 284 -4.75 -1.90 -12.24
C ALA A 284 -6.27 -2.09 -12.09
N LEU A 285 -6.83 -1.74 -10.92
CA LEU A 285 -8.29 -1.79 -10.72
C LEU A 285 -9.02 -0.72 -11.55
N GLN A 286 -8.49 0.51 -11.66
CA GLN A 286 -9.07 1.56 -12.50
C GLN A 286 -9.07 1.17 -13.98
N ASP A 287 -7.95 0.64 -14.47
CA ASP A 287 -7.82 0.19 -15.85
C ASP A 287 -8.81 -0.94 -16.16
N ALA A 288 -8.93 -1.92 -15.26
CA ALA A 288 -9.88 -3.01 -15.42
C ALA A 288 -11.35 -2.55 -15.34
N LEU A 289 -11.67 -1.54 -14.51
CA LEU A 289 -13.01 -0.95 -14.43
C LEU A 289 -13.36 -0.09 -15.65
N ALA A 290 -12.35 0.47 -16.32
CA ALA A 290 -12.52 1.28 -17.53
C ALA A 290 -12.57 0.44 -18.81
N ALA A 291 -12.04 -0.79 -18.77
CA ALA A 291 -12.04 -1.69 -19.92
C ALA A 291 -13.48 -2.09 -20.30
N PRO A 292 -13.79 -2.17 -21.61
CA PRO A 292 -15.05 -2.71 -22.07
C PRO A 292 -15.25 -4.14 -21.54
N GLN A 293 -16.33 -4.39 -20.81
CA GLN A 293 -16.65 -5.74 -20.36
C GLN A 293 -17.07 -6.59 -21.58
N PRO A 294 -16.59 -7.83 -21.70
CA PRO A 294 -17.06 -8.71 -22.76
C PRO A 294 -18.59 -8.85 -22.65
N VAL A 295 -19.28 -8.67 -23.77
CA VAL A 295 -20.72 -8.90 -23.88
C VAL A 295 -20.91 -10.41 -23.71
N THR A 296 -21.41 -10.83 -22.56
CA THR A 296 -21.86 -12.22 -22.31
C THR A 296 -23.18 -12.50 -22.99
#